data_259975eb814b4b60f94e1786042e1d31
#
_entry.id   259975eb814b4b60f94e1786042e1d31
#
_cell.length_a   1.000
_cell.length_b   1.000
_cell.length_c   1.000
_cell.angle_alpha   90.00
_cell.angle_beta   90.00
_cell.angle_gamma   90.00
#
_symmetry.space_group_name_H-M   'P 1'
#
loop_
_entity.id
_entity.type
_entity.pdbx_description
1 polymer ?
#
loop_
_entity_poly.entity_id
_entity_poly.type
_entity_poly.pdbx_seq_one_letter_code
_entity_poly.pdbx_strand_id
1 'polypeptide(L)'
;MSGQPHGCLLAVDPGGTTGWVLMKGDQVLDWGEEPDREKFITMCWQLLMDDVVSEVVCERWVTMRGRAFTNEPTAQEIIGALRWQCEYTGTVFHEQGAADAKAFGTKDKMSGYPDVGRGGAGHAKMALRHALLHRATQGAHR
;
A
#
# COMPACT_ATOMS: atom_id res chain seq x y z
N MET A 1 -5.45 25.42 9.57
CA MET A 1 -5.42 24.29 8.69
C MET A 1 -5.97 23.10 9.39
N SER A 2 -7.02 22.63 8.84
CA SER A 2 -7.61 21.43 9.36
C SER A 2 -6.62 20.28 9.21
N GLY A 3 -6.70 19.28 10.02
CA GLY A 3 -5.83 18.10 9.97
C GLY A 3 -5.91 17.28 8.68
N GLN A 4 -6.22 17.90 7.56
CA GLN A 4 -6.22 17.21 6.27
C GLN A 4 -4.78 16.91 5.86
N PRO A 5 -4.46 15.68 5.52
CA PRO A 5 -3.13 15.37 5.03
C PRO A 5 -2.91 16.08 3.71
N HIS A 6 -1.82 16.82 3.62
CA HIS A 6 -1.44 17.51 2.40
C HIS A 6 -0.66 16.62 1.45
N GLY A 7 -0.27 15.45 1.92
CA GLY A 7 0.51 14.53 1.15
C GLY A 7 -0.32 13.45 0.49
N CYS A 8 0.39 12.53 -0.13
CA CYS A 8 -0.20 11.41 -0.84
C CYS A 8 -0.42 10.22 0.08
N LEU A 9 -1.26 9.32 -0.37
CA LEU A 9 -1.41 7.99 0.20
C LEU A 9 -0.52 7.02 -0.57
N LEU A 10 0.29 6.26 0.14
CA LEU A 10 1.03 5.13 -0.42
C LEU A 10 0.34 3.84 0.01
N ALA A 11 -0.13 3.06 -0.95
CA ALA A 11 -0.71 1.75 -0.70
C ALA A 11 0.28 0.67 -1.13
N VAL A 12 0.41 -0.37 -0.32
CA VAL A 12 1.46 -1.38 -0.49
C VAL A 12 0.93 -2.79 -0.35
N ASP A 13 1.26 -3.63 -1.33
CA ASP A 13 1.08 -5.08 -1.29
C ASP A 13 2.47 -5.71 -1.16
N PRO A 14 2.95 -5.99 0.07
CA PRO A 14 4.31 -6.45 0.28
C PRO A 14 4.48 -7.93 -0.05
N GLY A 15 5.65 -8.28 -0.55
CA GLY A 15 5.98 -9.67 -0.88
C GLY A 15 7.34 -9.79 -1.53
N GLY A 16 7.58 -10.92 -2.16
CA GLY A 16 8.79 -11.13 -2.95
C GLY A 16 8.91 -10.13 -4.08
N THR A 17 7.77 -9.77 -4.67
CA THR A 17 7.61 -8.57 -5.48
C THR A 17 6.58 -7.71 -4.78
N THR A 18 6.94 -6.48 -4.49
CA THR A 18 6.04 -5.56 -3.79
C THR A 18 5.33 -4.66 -4.79
N GLY A 19 3.99 -4.70 -4.75
CA GLY A 19 3.18 -3.75 -5.52
C GLY A 19 2.90 -2.50 -4.71
N TRP A 20 2.84 -1.38 -5.39
CA TRP A 20 2.56 -0.12 -4.71
C TRP A 20 1.84 0.85 -5.63
N VAL A 21 1.07 1.75 -5.01
CA VAL A 21 0.34 2.81 -5.70
C VAL A 21 0.47 4.08 -4.86
N LEU A 22 0.76 5.17 -5.53
CA LEU A 22 0.81 6.50 -4.91
C LEU A 22 -0.38 7.31 -5.40
N MET A 23 -1.24 7.72 -4.48
CA MET A 23 -2.46 8.46 -4.80
C MET A 23 -2.51 9.81 -4.10
N LYS A 24 -3.05 10.78 -4.80
CA LYS A 24 -3.43 12.06 -4.20
C LYS A 24 -4.89 12.33 -4.55
N GLY A 25 -5.74 12.38 -3.53
CA GLY A 25 -7.17 12.41 -3.79
C GLY A 25 -7.59 11.17 -4.56
N ASP A 26 -8.36 11.33 -5.63
CA ASP A 26 -8.81 10.23 -6.49
C ASP A 26 -7.84 9.92 -7.62
N GLN A 27 -6.70 10.58 -7.63
CA GLN A 27 -5.76 10.45 -8.73
C GLN A 27 -4.59 9.57 -8.37
N VAL A 28 -4.31 8.59 -9.22
CA VAL A 28 -3.08 7.79 -9.13
C VAL A 28 -1.96 8.59 -9.78
N LEU A 29 -0.95 8.92 -8.99
CA LEU A 29 0.21 9.67 -9.48
C LEU A 29 1.29 8.76 -10.02
N ASP A 30 1.45 7.59 -9.41
CA ASP A 30 2.47 6.63 -9.81
C ASP A 30 2.13 5.26 -9.25
N TRP A 31 2.73 4.22 -9.82
CA TRP A 31 2.56 2.85 -9.36
C TRP A 31 3.71 2.00 -9.86
N GLY A 32 3.91 0.87 -9.23
CA GLY A 32 4.94 -0.05 -9.70
C GLY A 32 4.91 -1.38 -8.98
N GLU A 33 5.80 -2.25 -9.44
CA GLU A 33 6.06 -3.53 -8.82
C GLU A 33 7.57 -3.64 -8.66
N GLU A 34 8.05 -3.77 -7.42
CA GLU A 34 9.45 -3.79 -7.12
C GLU A 34 9.86 -5.16 -6.57
N PRO A 35 10.68 -5.92 -7.28
CA PRO A 35 11.15 -7.21 -6.79
C PRO A 35 12.28 -7.12 -5.77
N ASP A 36 12.92 -5.97 -5.63
CA ASP A 36 14.03 -5.79 -4.72
C ASP A 36 13.55 -5.10 -3.44
N ARG A 37 13.58 -5.85 -2.33
CA ARG A 37 13.14 -5.36 -1.02
C ARG A 37 13.84 -4.07 -0.60
N GLU A 38 15.15 -4.03 -0.76
CA GLU A 38 15.93 -2.88 -0.32
C GLU A 38 15.63 -1.63 -1.13
N LYS A 39 15.46 -1.79 -2.44
CA LYS A 39 15.06 -0.68 -3.30
C LYS A 39 13.71 -0.13 -2.89
N PHE A 40 12.76 -1.02 -2.59
CA PHE A 40 11.43 -0.59 -2.18
C PHE A 40 11.48 0.17 -0.85
N ILE A 41 12.19 -0.37 0.14
CA ILE A 41 12.32 0.27 1.45
C ILE A 41 12.99 1.64 1.33
N THR A 42 14.01 1.75 0.48
CA THR A 42 14.69 3.01 0.24
C THR A 42 13.78 4.03 -0.44
N MET A 43 13.00 3.59 -1.42
CA MET A 43 12.02 4.46 -2.08
C MET A 43 11.02 5.02 -1.08
N CYS A 44 10.48 4.16 -0.21
CA CYS A 44 9.55 4.59 0.82
C CYS A 44 10.17 5.61 1.76
N TRP A 45 11.40 5.36 2.19
CA TRP A 45 12.11 6.28 3.07
C TRP A 45 12.21 7.67 2.46
N GLN A 46 12.57 7.75 1.19
CA GLN A 46 12.66 9.01 0.48
C GLN A 46 11.31 9.73 0.40
N LEU A 47 10.26 8.99 0.05
CA LEU A 47 8.91 9.56 -0.03
C LEU A 47 8.41 10.12 1.30
N LEU A 48 8.71 9.42 2.39
CA LEU A 48 8.31 9.85 3.72
C LEU A 48 9.15 11.03 4.22
N MET A 49 10.46 10.98 4.00
CA MET A 49 11.35 12.05 4.45
C MET A 49 11.15 13.35 3.66
N ASP A 50 10.78 13.23 2.39
CA ASP A 50 10.50 14.38 1.55
C ASP A 50 9.06 14.90 1.71
N ASP A 51 8.34 14.33 2.66
CA ASP A 51 6.97 14.73 2.99
C ASP A 51 6.00 14.61 1.82
N VAL A 52 6.30 13.71 0.88
CA VAL A 52 5.41 13.41 -0.24
C VAL A 52 4.24 12.54 0.22
N VAL A 53 4.52 11.58 1.10
CA VAL A 53 3.53 10.64 1.63
C VAL A 53 3.18 11.01 3.05
N SER A 54 1.89 11.20 3.33
CA SER A 54 1.38 11.49 4.67
C SER A 54 0.67 10.31 5.32
N GLU A 55 0.27 9.32 4.52
CA GLU A 55 -0.39 8.11 5.01
C GLU A 55 0.11 6.91 4.23
N VAL A 56 0.25 5.80 4.91
CA VAL A 56 0.58 4.50 4.30
C VAL A 56 -0.52 3.51 4.69
N VAL A 57 -1.04 2.77 3.70
CA VAL A 57 -1.87 1.60 3.94
C VAL A 57 -1.16 0.39 3.38
N CYS A 58 -0.98 -0.61 4.21
CA CYS A 58 -0.22 -1.81 3.87
C CYS A 58 -1.05 -3.05 4.12
N GLU A 59 -0.93 -4.04 3.24
CA GLU A 59 -1.59 -5.31 3.44
C GLU A 59 -1.06 -5.96 4.72
N ARG A 60 -1.99 -6.44 5.55
CA ARG A 60 -1.64 -7.18 6.75
C ARG A 60 -1.14 -8.56 6.37
N TRP A 61 -0.04 -8.93 6.94
CA TRP A 61 0.45 -10.29 6.81
C TRP A 61 -0.18 -11.15 7.90
N VAL A 62 -0.83 -12.23 7.47
CA VAL A 62 -1.40 -13.20 8.40
C VAL A 62 -0.78 -14.55 8.12
N THR A 63 -0.14 -15.13 9.15
CA THR A 63 0.35 -16.49 9.05
C THR A 63 -0.85 -17.43 9.19
N MET A 64 -1.14 -18.17 8.15
CA MET A 64 -2.21 -19.16 8.18
C MET A 64 -1.73 -20.40 8.90
N ARG A 65 -2.48 -20.77 9.93
CA ARG A 65 -2.19 -21.95 10.73
C ARG A 65 -2.18 -23.19 9.84
N GLY A 66 -1.11 -24.00 9.94
CA GLY A 66 -1.00 -25.26 9.20
C GLY A 66 -0.38 -25.13 7.81
N ARG A 67 -0.04 -23.94 7.37
CA ARG A 67 0.74 -23.79 6.15
C ARG A 67 2.22 -23.83 6.47
N ALA A 68 2.95 -24.61 5.68
CA ALA A 68 4.39 -24.57 5.74
C ALA A 68 4.87 -23.15 5.52
N PHE A 69 5.91 -22.77 6.23
CA PHE A 69 6.56 -21.49 6.06
C PHE A 69 7.25 -21.44 4.69
N THR A 70 6.48 -21.42 3.64
CA THR A 70 7.04 -21.13 2.33
C THR A 70 7.12 -19.64 2.10
N ASN A 71 6.72 -18.90 3.11
CA ASN A 71 6.45 -17.56 2.86
C ASN A 71 7.39 -16.69 3.54
N GLU A 72 7.67 -16.04 2.86
CA GLU A 72 8.63 -15.07 2.75
C GLU A 72 8.71 -14.18 3.93
N PRO A 73 9.85 -14.21 4.63
CA PRO A 73 10.14 -13.17 5.60
C PRO A 73 10.13 -11.78 4.95
N THR A 74 10.21 -11.73 3.61
CA THR A 74 10.27 -10.47 2.88
C THR A 74 9.07 -9.56 3.15
N ALA A 75 7.86 -10.12 3.10
CA ALA A 75 6.65 -9.31 3.38
C ALA A 75 6.70 -8.76 4.80
N GLN A 76 7.04 -9.58 5.77
CA GLN A 76 7.14 -9.16 7.18
C GLN A 76 8.23 -8.13 7.39
N GLU A 77 9.35 -8.26 6.71
CA GLU A 77 10.45 -7.30 6.78
C GLU A 77 10.03 -5.95 6.22
N ILE A 78 9.31 -5.95 5.10
CA ILE A 78 8.81 -4.72 4.50
C ILE A 78 7.81 -4.04 5.44
N ILE A 79 6.86 -4.80 5.98
CA ILE A 79 5.86 -4.26 6.91
C ILE A 79 6.54 -3.64 8.14
N GLY A 80 7.52 -4.34 8.71
CA GLY A 80 8.26 -3.84 9.86
C GLY A 80 9.04 -2.57 9.56
N ALA A 81 9.69 -2.53 8.40
CA ALA A 81 10.44 -1.34 7.98
C ALA A 81 9.53 -0.15 7.76
N LEU A 82 8.39 -0.35 7.07
CA LEU A 82 7.43 0.72 6.84
C LEU A 82 6.82 1.24 8.13
N ARG A 83 6.48 0.33 9.05
CA ARG A 83 5.93 0.73 10.36
C ARG A 83 6.92 1.60 11.12
N TRP A 84 8.18 1.21 11.13
CA TRP A 84 9.23 1.99 11.79
C TRP A 84 9.43 3.35 11.12
N GLN A 85 9.49 3.37 9.79
CA GLN A 85 9.65 4.61 9.03
C GLN A 85 8.50 5.58 9.27
N CYS A 86 7.28 5.07 9.30
CA CYS A 86 6.09 5.88 9.55
C CYS A 86 6.11 6.46 10.97
N GLU A 87 6.49 5.65 11.94
CA GLU A 87 6.61 6.11 13.32
C GLU A 87 7.67 7.20 13.45
N TYR A 88 8.81 7.00 12.83
CA TYR A 88 9.90 7.96 12.86
C TYR A 88 9.52 9.31 12.23
N THR A 89 8.79 9.27 11.12
CA THR A 89 8.44 10.49 10.37
C THR A 89 7.11 11.12 10.78
N GLY A 90 6.37 10.48 11.68
CA GLY A 90 5.02 10.94 12.05
C GLY A 90 3.97 10.68 10.99
N THR A 91 4.23 9.76 10.08
CA THR A 91 3.30 9.36 9.03
C THR A 91 2.31 8.33 9.59
N VAL A 92 1.05 8.45 9.22
CA VAL A 92 0.02 7.50 9.69
C VAL A 92 0.17 6.17 8.96
N PHE A 93 0.19 5.08 9.71
CA PHE A 93 0.33 3.73 9.17
C PHE A 93 -0.93 2.91 9.46
N HIS A 94 -1.53 2.36 8.39
CA HIS A 94 -2.73 1.52 8.48
C HIS A 94 -2.43 0.15 7.88
N GLU A 95 -3.06 -0.87 8.46
CA GLU A 95 -3.00 -2.22 7.92
C GLU A 95 -4.38 -2.69 7.51
N GLN A 96 -4.47 -3.44 6.41
CA GLN A 96 -5.73 -4.01 5.92
C GLN A 96 -5.54 -5.46 5.51
N GLY A 97 -6.57 -6.27 5.73
CA GLY A 97 -6.58 -7.65 5.27
C GLY A 97 -6.75 -7.74 3.75
N ALA A 98 -6.08 -8.70 3.14
CA ALA A 98 -6.17 -8.93 1.70
C ALA A 98 -7.61 -9.26 1.26
N ALA A 99 -8.34 -10.04 2.04
CA ALA A 99 -9.70 -10.44 1.71
C ALA A 99 -10.63 -9.23 1.64
N ASP A 100 -10.48 -8.29 2.58
CA ASP A 100 -11.31 -7.09 2.62
C ASP A 100 -11.04 -6.20 1.40
N ALA A 101 -9.79 -6.04 1.02
CA ALA A 101 -9.42 -5.24 -0.13
C ALA A 101 -9.93 -5.88 -1.43
N LYS A 102 -9.83 -7.19 -1.57
CA LYS A 102 -10.35 -7.90 -2.74
C LYS A 102 -11.86 -7.78 -2.86
N ALA A 103 -12.57 -7.91 -1.75
CA ALA A 103 -14.03 -7.79 -1.73
C ALA A 103 -14.50 -6.40 -2.12
N PHE A 104 -13.79 -5.38 -1.66
CA PHE A 104 -14.13 -3.99 -1.97
C PHE A 104 -13.72 -3.58 -3.38
N GLY A 105 -12.50 -3.95 -3.81
CA GLY A 105 -11.92 -3.51 -5.07
C GLY A 105 -12.39 -4.33 -6.27
N THR A 106 -13.67 -4.22 -6.60
CA THR A 106 -14.27 -4.94 -7.74
C THR A 106 -13.77 -4.38 -9.06
N LYS A 107 -14.05 -5.12 -10.14
CA LYS A 107 -13.70 -4.66 -11.50
C LYS A 107 -14.29 -3.29 -11.81
N ASP A 108 -15.53 -3.04 -11.38
CA ASP A 108 -16.16 -1.75 -11.61
C ASP A 108 -15.38 -0.61 -10.97
N LYS A 109 -14.99 -0.79 -9.70
CA LYS A 109 -14.22 0.24 -8.99
C LYS A 109 -12.84 0.41 -9.59
N MET A 110 -12.24 -0.69 -10.06
CA MET A 110 -10.90 -0.66 -10.66
C MET A 110 -10.90 -0.09 -12.08
N SER A 111 -12.05 -0.06 -12.75
CA SER A 111 -12.14 0.36 -14.14
C SER A 111 -11.75 1.82 -14.38
N GLY A 112 -11.81 2.64 -13.35
CA GLY A 112 -11.36 4.04 -13.43
C GLY A 112 -9.83 4.18 -13.51
N TYR A 113 -9.08 3.07 -13.35
CA TYR A 113 -7.63 3.10 -13.27
C TYR A 113 -7.00 2.04 -14.19
N PRO A 114 -7.26 2.10 -15.50
CA PRO A 114 -6.93 1.00 -16.41
C PRO A 114 -5.43 0.77 -16.59
N ASP A 115 -4.61 1.78 -16.33
CA ASP A 115 -3.17 1.68 -16.53
C ASP A 115 -2.44 1.05 -15.34
N VAL A 116 -3.05 1.07 -14.16
CA VAL A 116 -2.42 0.55 -12.96
C VAL A 116 -2.24 -0.96 -13.07
N GLY A 117 -1.01 -1.41 -12.93
CA GLY A 117 -0.66 -2.83 -12.99
C GLY A 117 -0.64 -3.43 -14.38
N ARG A 118 -0.78 -2.62 -15.43
CA ARG A 118 -0.75 -3.13 -16.80
C ARG A 118 0.60 -3.80 -17.08
N GLY A 119 0.56 -5.03 -17.54
CA GLY A 119 1.76 -5.79 -17.82
C GLY A 119 2.45 -6.40 -16.62
N GLY A 120 1.94 -6.15 -15.41
CA GLY A 120 2.51 -6.68 -14.19
C GLY A 120 1.86 -7.98 -13.72
N ALA A 121 2.32 -8.48 -12.58
CA ALA A 121 1.87 -9.74 -11.99
C ALA A 121 0.67 -9.58 -11.04
N GLY A 122 0.07 -8.40 -10.97
CA GLY A 122 -1.12 -8.15 -10.17
C GLY A 122 -0.86 -7.51 -8.80
N HIS A 123 0.39 -7.29 -8.43
CA HIS A 123 0.73 -6.72 -7.12
C HIS A 123 0.33 -5.25 -7.02
N ALA A 124 0.55 -4.47 -8.09
CA ALA A 124 0.13 -3.07 -8.12
C ALA A 124 -1.40 -2.94 -8.10
N LYS A 125 -2.11 -3.85 -8.79
CA LYS A 125 -3.57 -3.88 -8.72
C LYS A 125 -4.06 -4.17 -7.32
N MET A 126 -3.39 -5.08 -6.61
CA MET A 126 -3.74 -5.37 -5.23
C MET A 126 -3.51 -4.16 -4.34
N ALA A 127 -2.40 -3.45 -4.53
CA ALA A 127 -2.13 -2.21 -3.82
C ALA A 127 -3.23 -1.17 -4.09
N LEU A 128 -3.69 -1.06 -5.32
CA LEU A 128 -4.80 -0.16 -5.66
C LEU A 128 -6.07 -0.53 -4.89
N ARG A 129 -6.39 -1.81 -4.77
CA ARG A 129 -7.56 -2.26 -3.99
C ARG A 129 -7.45 -1.80 -2.54
N HIS A 130 -6.27 -1.89 -1.96
CA HIS A 130 -6.03 -1.38 -0.60
C HIS A 130 -6.24 0.13 -0.52
N ALA A 131 -5.77 0.87 -1.51
CA ALA A 131 -5.93 2.32 -1.54
C ALA A 131 -7.42 2.71 -1.61
N LEU A 132 -8.17 2.06 -2.49
CA LEU A 132 -9.59 2.36 -2.66
C LEU A 132 -10.41 2.04 -1.40
N LEU A 133 -10.14 0.90 -0.77
CA LEU A 133 -10.80 0.55 0.48
C LEU A 133 -10.47 1.55 1.58
N HIS A 134 -9.21 1.92 1.72
CA HIS A 134 -8.79 2.88 2.73
C HIS A 134 -9.50 4.22 2.56
N ARG A 135 -9.58 4.72 1.34
CA ARG A 135 -10.25 5.98 1.06
C ARG A 135 -11.74 5.94 1.36
N ALA A 136 -12.39 4.84 1.01
CA ALA A 136 -13.81 4.66 1.32
C ALA A 136 -14.04 4.62 2.84
N THR A 137 -13.18 3.94 3.57
CA THR A 137 -13.25 3.85 5.03
C THR A 137 -13.05 5.22 5.68
N GLN A 138 -12.07 5.99 5.21
CA GLN A 138 -11.82 7.33 5.73
C GLN A 138 -12.99 8.26 5.41
N GLY A 139 -13.56 8.15 4.22
CA GLY A 139 -14.72 8.94 3.83
C GLY A 139 -15.94 8.64 4.70
N ALA A 140 -16.12 7.39 5.11
CA ALA A 140 -17.26 6.96 5.93
C ALA A 140 -17.21 7.52 7.37
N HIS A 141 -16.05 7.97 7.82
CA HIS A 141 -15.86 8.52 9.16
C HIS A 141 -15.90 10.04 9.23
N ARG A 142 -16.25 10.67 8.14
CA ARG A 142 -16.36 12.14 8.09
C ARG A 142 -17.77 12.61 8.41
#